data_94b010f1957f819d39ed7cc44bc90095
#
_entry.id   94b010f1957f819d39ed7cc44bc90095
#
_cell.length_a   1.000
_cell.length_b   1.000
_cell.length_c   1.000
_cell.angle_alpha   90.00
_cell.angle_beta   90.00
_cell.angle_gamma   90.00
#
_symmetry.space_group_name_H-M   'P 1'
#
loop_
_entity.id
_entity.type
_entity.pdbx_description
1 polymer ?
#
loop_
_entity_poly.entity_id
_entity_poly.type
_entity_poly.pdbx_seq_one_letter_code
_entity_poly.pdbx_strand_id
1 'polypeptide(L)'
;YQLKKQKLWRPLTVGLTAMMLAAPVYAQEIQTPAMGADTSVTQTAPSSHQEENKLAPYIGKTITKQIIEGNVTVPEAEIAAALKTKPGMQFTEAGLSEDLSAIYDLGWFYDLRPEFKMVPEGVQVIYHVMENPVYQKTDVEGNTVLNKQRVASFFDLEQGKIANLKDINKCVQKLEEEYRSNGYILARVTDVHMEKDGTLKVAVNEGIVEGFKVKGNVKTKDYVVTREMKLKKGEPFNAKDARRSMQ
;
A
#
# COMPACT_ATOMS: atom_id res chain seq x y z
N TYR A 1 -1.41 35.22 -20.00
CA TYR A 1 -0.04 34.82 -20.38
C TYR A 1 0.51 33.83 -19.37
N GLN A 2 0.96 32.69 -19.92
CA GLN A 2 1.72 31.60 -19.30
C GLN A 2 0.93 30.57 -18.45
N LEU A 3 0.56 29.52 -19.13
CA LEU A 3 0.22 28.21 -18.61
C LEU A 3 1.40 27.61 -17.82
N LYS A 4 1.24 27.42 -16.54
CA LYS A 4 2.15 26.61 -15.72
C LYS A 4 1.68 25.16 -15.71
N LYS A 5 2.54 24.29 -16.23
CA LYS A 5 2.44 22.84 -16.18
C LYS A 5 2.25 22.36 -14.75
N GLN A 6 1.08 21.84 -14.43
CA GLN A 6 0.88 21.05 -13.21
C GLN A 6 1.53 19.68 -13.43
N LYS A 7 2.59 19.42 -12.67
CA LYS A 7 3.12 18.06 -12.51
C LYS A 7 2.08 17.26 -11.72
N LEU A 8 1.42 16.32 -12.41
CA LEU A 8 0.61 15.31 -11.77
C LEU A 8 1.50 14.48 -10.84
N TRP A 9 1.23 14.60 -9.56
CA TRP A 9 1.78 13.71 -8.56
C TRP A 9 0.94 12.44 -8.54
N ARG A 10 1.54 11.33 -8.94
CA ARG A 10 0.93 10.00 -8.84
C ARG A 10 0.95 9.57 -7.37
N PRO A 11 -0.17 9.10 -6.79
CA PRO A 11 -0.14 8.48 -5.47
C PRO A 11 0.65 7.18 -5.53
N LEU A 12 1.58 7.00 -4.60
CA LEU A 12 2.20 5.69 -4.35
C LEU A 12 1.15 4.79 -3.72
N THR A 13 0.58 3.90 -4.51
CA THR A 13 -0.16 2.75 -4.02
C THR A 13 0.85 1.81 -3.35
N VAL A 14 0.77 1.68 -2.05
CA VAL A 14 1.46 0.62 -1.30
C VAL A 14 0.74 -0.68 -1.61
N GLY A 15 1.13 -1.34 -2.70
CA GLY A 15 0.70 -2.68 -3.02
C GLY A 15 1.45 -3.68 -2.13
N LEU A 16 0.75 -4.25 -1.17
CA LEU A 16 1.19 -5.44 -0.46
C LEU A 16 1.08 -6.63 -1.41
N THR A 17 2.14 -6.91 -2.17
CA THR A 17 2.22 -8.13 -2.99
C THR A 17 2.60 -9.29 -2.09
N ALA A 18 1.62 -10.12 -1.77
CA ALA A 18 1.83 -11.45 -1.22
C ALA A 18 2.55 -12.31 -2.27
N MET A 19 3.77 -12.70 -1.99
CA MET A 19 4.59 -13.59 -2.82
C MET A 19 4.09 -15.02 -2.65
N MET A 20 3.26 -15.51 -3.59
CA MET A 20 2.97 -16.94 -3.74
C MET A 20 4.08 -17.59 -4.57
N LEU A 21 4.82 -18.50 -3.91
CA LEU A 21 5.70 -19.47 -4.55
C LEU A 21 4.88 -20.44 -5.39
N ALA A 22 5.01 -20.38 -6.71
CA ALA A 22 4.53 -21.42 -7.63
C ALA A 22 5.73 -22.18 -8.19
N ALA A 23 5.72 -23.50 -7.98
CA ALA A 23 6.68 -24.45 -8.51
C ALA A 23 6.51 -24.61 -10.04
N PRO A 24 7.58 -24.98 -10.77
CA PRO A 24 7.53 -25.10 -12.23
C PRO A 24 6.86 -26.42 -12.64
N VAL A 25 5.86 -26.31 -13.50
CA VAL A 25 5.32 -27.45 -14.24
C VAL A 25 6.04 -27.52 -15.58
N TYR A 26 6.71 -28.65 -15.82
CA TYR A 26 7.24 -29.06 -17.11
C TYR A 26 6.12 -29.25 -18.12
N ALA A 27 6.20 -28.58 -19.27
CA ALA A 27 5.40 -28.95 -20.44
C ALA A 27 6.31 -29.12 -21.65
N GLN A 28 6.11 -30.26 -22.31
CA GLN A 28 6.86 -30.80 -23.43
C GLN A 28 6.74 -29.99 -24.71
N GLU A 29 7.84 -30.03 -25.48
CA GLU A 29 7.95 -29.60 -26.89
C GLU A 29 6.95 -30.33 -27.81
N ILE A 30 6.33 -29.55 -28.69
CA ILE A 30 5.81 -30.06 -29.97
C ILE A 30 6.46 -29.21 -31.08
N GLN A 31 7.35 -29.83 -31.82
CA GLN A 31 7.93 -29.32 -33.10
C GLN A 31 6.91 -29.46 -34.22
N THR A 32 6.83 -28.45 -35.11
CA THR A 32 6.75 -28.61 -36.57
C THR A 32 6.80 -27.25 -37.30
N PRO A 33 6.98 -27.20 -38.64
CA PRO A 33 8.24 -26.68 -39.17
C PRO A 33 8.12 -25.34 -39.98
N ALA A 34 9.28 -24.88 -40.38
CA ALA A 34 9.57 -23.64 -41.07
C ALA A 34 8.78 -23.33 -42.36
N MET A 35 8.52 -22.02 -42.59
CA MET A 35 8.78 -21.38 -43.88
C MET A 35 8.88 -19.86 -43.74
N GLY A 36 9.94 -19.32 -44.32
CA GLY A 36 10.56 -18.04 -44.23
C GLY A 36 9.75 -16.79 -44.59
N ALA A 37 10.29 -15.69 -44.13
CA ALA A 37 10.64 -14.47 -44.88
C ALA A 37 11.12 -13.37 -43.89
N ASP A 38 12.25 -12.79 -44.25
CA ASP A 38 12.87 -11.62 -43.60
C ASP A 38 11.91 -10.49 -43.24
N THR A 39 12.05 -9.98 -42.03
CA THR A 39 12.11 -8.52 -41.79
C THR A 39 12.67 -8.30 -40.37
N SER A 40 13.91 -7.86 -40.32
CA SER A 40 14.59 -7.42 -39.12
C SER A 40 13.92 -6.16 -38.53
N VAL A 41 13.20 -6.32 -37.43
CA VAL A 41 12.88 -5.19 -36.55
C VAL A 41 13.58 -5.45 -35.23
N THR A 42 14.69 -4.76 -35.03
CA THR A 42 15.44 -4.70 -33.80
C THR A 42 14.54 -4.02 -32.73
N GLN A 43 13.82 -4.80 -31.94
CA GLN A 43 13.23 -4.30 -30.71
C GLN A 43 14.33 -4.28 -29.66
N THR A 44 14.84 -3.09 -29.41
CA THR A 44 15.69 -2.80 -28.25
C THR A 44 14.81 -2.93 -26.99
N ALA A 45 14.94 -4.03 -26.28
CA ALA A 45 14.38 -4.17 -24.93
C ALA A 45 14.99 -3.09 -24.02
N PRO A 46 14.22 -2.42 -23.19
CA PRO A 46 14.78 -1.48 -22.22
C PRO A 46 15.62 -2.27 -21.22
N SER A 47 16.90 -1.95 -21.18
CA SER A 47 17.91 -2.55 -20.31
C SER A 47 17.57 -2.28 -18.84
N SER A 48 17.14 -3.32 -18.12
CA SER A 48 16.91 -3.37 -16.69
C SER A 48 18.21 -3.38 -15.82
N HIS A 49 19.37 -3.04 -16.42
CA HIS A 49 20.67 -3.17 -15.74
C HIS A 49 21.32 -1.84 -15.31
N GLN A 50 20.61 -0.71 -15.33
CA GLN A 50 21.24 0.58 -14.98
C GLN A 50 20.98 1.05 -13.54
N GLU A 51 20.13 0.38 -12.74
CA GLU A 51 19.91 0.79 -11.35
C GLU A 51 20.80 0.06 -10.33
N GLU A 52 21.29 -1.12 -10.63
CA GLU A 52 22.10 -1.93 -9.71
C GLU A 52 23.51 -1.39 -9.42
N ASN A 53 24.01 -0.40 -10.17
CA ASN A 53 25.40 0.00 -10.08
C ASN A 53 25.68 1.27 -9.25
N LYS A 54 24.67 1.90 -8.68
CA LYS A 54 24.87 3.15 -7.91
C LYS A 54 25.49 2.93 -6.52
N LEU A 55 25.27 1.75 -5.94
CA LEU A 55 25.77 1.41 -4.62
C LEU A 55 27.15 0.74 -4.62
N ALA A 56 27.56 0.20 -5.76
CA ALA A 56 28.83 -0.54 -5.92
C ALA A 56 30.08 0.17 -5.34
N PRO A 57 30.27 1.50 -5.49
CA PRO A 57 31.44 2.18 -4.95
C PRO A 57 31.50 2.19 -3.42
N TYR A 58 30.36 2.03 -2.73
CA TYR A 58 30.22 2.17 -1.29
C TYR A 58 30.25 0.83 -0.55
N ILE A 59 29.90 -0.27 -1.25
CA ILE A 59 29.84 -1.61 -0.66
C ILE A 59 31.19 -2.02 -0.06
N GLY A 60 31.15 -2.51 1.17
CA GLY A 60 32.34 -2.93 1.92
C GLY A 60 33.15 -1.78 2.55
N LYS A 61 32.78 -0.53 2.32
CA LYS A 61 33.41 0.61 3.01
C LYS A 61 32.87 0.73 4.42
N THR A 62 33.69 1.24 5.35
CA THR A 62 33.27 1.48 6.71
C THR A 62 32.29 2.66 6.77
N ILE A 63 31.17 2.50 7.45
CA ILE A 63 30.25 3.61 7.75
C ILE A 63 30.94 4.49 8.79
N THR A 64 31.30 5.72 8.41
CA THR A 64 31.97 6.66 9.31
C THR A 64 30.97 7.48 10.11
N LYS A 65 29.86 7.85 9.48
CA LYS A 65 28.81 8.64 10.10
C LYS A 65 27.46 8.36 9.44
N GLN A 66 26.40 8.40 10.25
CA GLN A 66 25.01 8.42 9.80
C GLN A 66 24.41 9.77 10.15
N ILE A 67 23.77 10.41 9.19
CA ILE A 67 23.19 11.74 9.32
C ILE A 67 21.72 11.64 8.94
N ILE A 68 20.86 12.28 9.70
CA ILE A 68 19.42 12.35 9.43
C ILE A 68 19.08 13.79 9.13
N GLU A 69 18.44 14.04 8.00
CA GLU A 69 18.06 15.37 7.54
C GLU A 69 16.58 15.42 7.14
N GLY A 70 15.90 16.52 7.43
CA GLY A 70 14.51 16.74 7.05
C GLY A 70 13.49 16.42 8.13
N ASN A 71 13.93 15.89 9.28
CA ASN A 71 13.07 15.75 10.45
C ASN A 71 12.85 17.14 11.10
N VAL A 72 11.60 17.44 11.43
CA VAL A 72 11.19 18.72 12.05
C VAL A 72 10.60 18.46 13.43
N THR A 73 9.66 17.53 13.50
CA THR A 73 8.91 17.19 14.72
C THR A 73 9.45 15.92 15.39
N VAL A 74 9.86 14.94 14.58
CA VAL A 74 10.39 13.66 15.09
C VAL A 74 11.83 13.87 15.56
N PRO A 75 12.16 13.52 16.82
CA PRO A 75 13.53 13.65 17.32
C PRO A 75 14.53 12.79 16.52
N GLU A 76 15.67 13.36 16.15
CA GLU A 76 16.75 12.62 15.47
C GLU A 76 17.17 11.37 16.24
N ALA A 77 17.20 11.46 17.58
CA ALA A 77 17.55 10.33 18.44
C ALA A 77 16.62 9.14 18.29
N GLU A 78 15.32 9.36 18.04
CA GLU A 78 14.34 8.29 17.82
C GLU A 78 14.63 7.58 16.49
N ILE A 79 14.92 8.32 15.44
CA ILE A 79 15.24 7.77 14.13
C ILE A 79 16.58 7.02 14.18
N ALA A 80 17.60 7.62 14.79
CA ALA A 80 18.92 7.00 14.95
C ALA A 80 18.89 5.71 15.79
N ALA A 81 18.00 5.65 16.78
CA ALA A 81 17.80 4.44 17.59
C ALA A 81 17.18 3.28 16.79
N ALA A 82 16.39 3.57 15.78
CA ALA A 82 15.77 2.57 14.90
C ALA A 82 16.78 1.92 13.94
N LEU A 83 17.84 2.65 13.54
CA LEU A 83 18.84 2.15 12.59
C LEU A 83 19.50 0.87 13.08
N LYS A 84 19.61 -0.12 12.19
CA LYS A 84 20.24 -1.42 12.44
C LYS A 84 21.74 -1.36 12.26
N THR A 85 22.22 -0.60 11.27
CA THR A 85 23.65 -0.36 11.10
C THR A 85 24.13 0.75 12.02
N LYS A 86 25.42 0.75 12.33
CA LYS A 86 26.07 1.73 13.22
C LYS A 86 27.40 2.18 12.61
N PRO A 87 27.87 3.39 12.96
CA PRO A 87 29.23 3.81 12.62
C PRO A 87 30.26 2.75 13.05
N GLY A 88 31.23 2.47 12.18
CA GLY A 88 32.22 1.41 12.36
C GLY A 88 31.86 0.08 11.67
N MET A 89 30.59 -0.16 11.29
CA MET A 89 30.18 -1.31 10.52
C MET A 89 30.52 -1.13 9.02
N GLN A 90 30.60 -2.24 8.28
CA GLN A 90 30.73 -2.17 6.83
C GLN A 90 29.40 -1.85 6.19
N PHE A 91 29.44 -0.97 5.19
CA PHE A 91 28.28 -0.67 4.36
C PHE A 91 27.92 -1.85 3.47
N THR A 92 26.70 -2.33 3.58
CA THR A 92 26.13 -3.39 2.78
C THR A 92 24.75 -2.99 2.27
N GLU A 93 24.37 -3.53 1.14
CA GLU A 93 23.03 -3.30 0.59
C GLU A 93 21.92 -3.83 1.52
N ALA A 94 22.13 -5.00 2.12
CA ALA A 94 21.23 -5.57 3.10
C ALA A 94 21.05 -4.66 4.33
N GLY A 95 22.17 -4.15 4.89
CA GLY A 95 22.14 -3.23 6.03
C GLY A 95 21.42 -1.91 5.70
N LEU A 96 21.62 -1.37 4.50
CA LEU A 96 20.87 -0.21 4.02
C LEU A 96 19.38 -0.50 3.94
N SER A 97 18.99 -1.63 3.35
CA SER A 97 17.59 -2.05 3.24
C SER A 97 16.92 -2.21 4.60
N GLU A 98 17.63 -2.78 5.57
CA GLU A 98 17.17 -2.91 6.96
C GLU A 98 16.99 -1.55 7.62
N ASP A 99 17.91 -0.62 7.42
CA ASP A 99 17.82 0.74 7.96
C ASP A 99 16.65 1.51 7.36
N LEU A 100 16.48 1.47 6.02
CA LEU A 100 15.36 2.11 5.36
C LEU A 100 14.02 1.53 5.85
N SER A 101 13.92 0.21 5.97
CA SER A 101 12.73 -0.46 6.50
C SER A 101 12.45 -0.05 7.94
N ALA A 102 13.49 0.03 8.78
CA ALA A 102 13.34 0.41 10.18
C ALA A 102 12.85 1.86 10.34
N ILE A 103 13.31 2.78 9.49
CA ILE A 103 12.84 4.18 9.49
C ILE A 103 11.38 4.25 9.00
N TYR A 104 11.02 3.55 7.91
CA TYR A 104 9.63 3.48 7.46
C TYR A 104 8.71 2.85 8.51
N ASP A 105 9.21 1.86 9.23
CA ASP A 105 8.48 1.19 10.32
C ASP A 105 8.18 2.10 11.50
N LEU A 106 8.84 3.25 11.67
CA LEU A 106 8.44 4.24 12.66
C LEU A 106 7.05 4.83 12.35
N GLY A 107 6.67 4.88 11.06
CA GLY A 107 5.37 5.33 10.59
C GLY A 107 5.22 6.85 10.48
N TRP A 108 6.27 7.64 10.74
CA TRP A 108 6.24 9.10 10.74
C TRP A 108 6.52 9.74 9.39
N PHE A 109 7.05 8.95 8.41
CA PHE A 109 7.60 9.47 7.18
C PHE A 109 6.85 8.95 5.95
N TYR A 110 6.56 9.85 4.99
CA TYR A 110 5.95 9.49 3.72
C TYR A 110 6.98 9.34 2.59
N ASP A 111 8.18 9.90 2.75
CA ASP A 111 9.29 9.73 1.81
C ASP A 111 10.61 9.62 2.56
N LEU A 112 11.51 8.81 2.02
CA LEU A 112 12.82 8.53 2.59
C LEU A 112 13.81 8.26 1.47
N ARG A 113 14.92 9.03 1.43
CA ARG A 113 15.95 8.90 0.40
C ARG A 113 17.33 8.82 1.03
N PRO A 114 18.10 7.76 0.78
CA PRO A 114 19.48 7.70 1.20
C PRO A 114 20.37 8.48 0.23
N GLU A 115 21.37 9.19 0.76
CA GLU A 115 22.47 9.80 0.04
C GLU A 115 23.78 9.30 0.63
N PHE A 116 24.79 9.14 -0.21
CA PHE A 116 26.08 8.59 0.18
C PHE A 116 27.20 9.58 -0.17
N LYS A 117 28.07 9.85 0.80
CA LYS A 117 29.28 10.68 0.59
C LYS A 117 30.52 9.89 0.90
N MET A 118 31.42 9.75 -0.08
CA MET A 118 32.73 9.14 0.11
C MET A 118 33.60 10.07 0.95
N VAL A 119 34.24 9.53 1.97
CA VAL A 119 35.23 10.22 2.79
C VAL A 119 36.51 9.36 2.87
N PRO A 120 37.67 9.94 3.23
CA PRO A 120 38.91 9.17 3.27
C PRO A 120 38.86 7.91 4.14
N GLU A 121 38.09 7.94 5.21
CA GLU A 121 37.96 6.82 6.17
C GLU A 121 36.82 5.84 5.84
N GLY A 122 36.01 6.11 4.79
CA GLY A 122 34.90 5.23 4.42
C GLY A 122 33.74 5.96 3.74
N VAL A 123 32.51 5.72 4.22
CA VAL A 123 31.30 6.31 3.67
C VAL A 123 30.45 6.99 4.76
N GLN A 124 29.92 8.15 4.46
CA GLN A 124 28.85 8.78 5.24
C GLN A 124 27.51 8.44 4.59
N VAL A 125 26.55 8.00 5.39
CA VAL A 125 25.17 7.72 4.94
C VAL A 125 24.27 8.83 5.47
N ILE A 126 23.56 9.50 4.57
CA ILE A 126 22.62 10.57 4.90
C ILE A 126 21.22 10.09 4.57
N TYR A 127 20.34 10.08 5.55
CA TYR A 127 18.93 9.72 5.38
C TYR A 127 18.09 11.00 5.30
N HIS A 128 17.66 11.37 4.09
CA HIS A 128 16.72 12.47 3.90
C HIS A 128 15.30 11.95 4.15
N VAL A 129 14.69 12.40 5.23
CA VAL A 129 13.34 12.02 5.62
C VAL A 129 12.35 13.14 5.36
N MET A 130 11.10 12.78 5.02
CA MET A 130 10.00 13.73 4.89
C MET A 130 8.85 13.25 5.77
N GLU A 131 8.53 14.08 6.79
CA GLU A 131 7.48 13.77 7.77
C GLU A 131 6.09 13.82 7.15
N ASN A 132 5.19 12.95 7.62
CA ASN A 132 3.79 12.96 7.23
C ASN A 132 3.15 14.33 7.51
N PRO A 133 2.11 14.73 6.77
CA PRO A 133 1.37 15.94 7.07
C PRO A 133 0.75 15.91 8.47
N VAL A 134 0.54 17.11 9.02
CA VAL A 134 -0.18 17.29 10.28
C VAL A 134 -1.66 16.97 10.08
N TYR A 135 -2.19 16.02 10.86
CA TYR A 135 -3.58 15.62 10.78
C TYR A 135 -4.54 16.74 11.17
N GLN A 136 -5.57 16.98 10.37
CA GLN A 136 -6.61 17.97 10.61
C GLN A 136 -8.00 17.32 10.74
N LYS A 137 -8.37 16.44 9.83
CA LYS A 137 -9.69 15.80 9.79
C LYS A 137 -9.66 14.52 8.95
N THR A 138 -10.68 13.69 9.13
CA THR A 138 -10.93 12.52 8.27
C THR A 138 -12.13 12.79 7.37
N ASP A 139 -11.99 12.51 6.07
CA ASP A 139 -13.08 12.51 5.09
C ASP A 139 -13.25 11.09 4.54
N VAL A 140 -14.50 10.64 4.45
CA VAL A 140 -14.84 9.25 4.14
C VAL A 140 -15.75 9.20 2.92
N GLU A 141 -15.49 8.24 2.04
CA GLU A 141 -16.32 7.95 0.87
C GLU A 141 -16.59 6.45 0.71
N GLY A 142 -17.64 6.12 -0.05
CA GLY A 142 -18.04 4.74 -0.34
C GLY A 142 -18.79 4.01 0.78
N ASN A 143 -18.97 4.65 1.93
CA ASN A 143 -19.73 4.12 3.06
C ASN A 143 -21.24 4.37 2.91
N THR A 144 -22.04 3.32 3.07
CA THR A 144 -23.52 3.38 3.07
C THR A 144 -24.11 2.72 4.32
N VAL A 145 -23.49 1.69 4.84
CA VAL A 145 -23.89 0.95 6.04
C VAL A 145 -23.62 1.75 7.32
N LEU A 146 -22.40 2.25 7.45
CA LEU A 146 -22.01 3.13 8.54
C LEU A 146 -22.03 4.58 8.05
N ASN A 147 -22.57 5.50 8.83
CA ASN A 147 -22.52 6.92 8.47
C ASN A 147 -21.09 7.47 8.56
N LYS A 148 -20.83 8.60 7.89
CA LYS A 148 -19.48 9.22 7.83
C LYS A 148 -18.92 9.52 9.22
N GLN A 149 -19.73 10.01 10.15
CA GLN A 149 -19.29 10.30 11.50
C GLN A 149 -18.85 9.05 12.26
N ARG A 150 -19.58 7.94 12.08
CA ARG A 150 -19.22 6.66 12.70
C ARG A 150 -17.90 6.13 12.12
N VAL A 151 -17.72 6.17 10.80
CA VAL A 151 -16.46 5.74 10.18
C VAL A 151 -15.32 6.64 10.62
N ALA A 152 -15.50 7.97 10.58
CA ALA A 152 -14.48 8.92 11.04
C ALA A 152 -14.08 8.72 12.50
N SER A 153 -15.02 8.30 13.38
CA SER A 153 -14.73 8.06 14.79
C SER A 153 -13.78 6.89 15.07
N PHE A 154 -13.53 6.02 14.09
CA PHE A 154 -12.49 4.98 14.21
C PHE A 154 -11.09 5.55 14.05
N PHE A 155 -10.95 6.69 13.37
CA PHE A 155 -9.68 7.41 13.18
C PHE A 155 -9.51 8.46 14.27
N ASP A 156 -9.32 7.96 15.51
CA ASP A 156 -9.09 8.80 16.70
C ASP A 156 -7.62 9.29 16.71
N LEU A 157 -7.32 10.21 15.78
CA LEU A 157 -6.03 10.84 15.62
C LEU A 157 -6.05 12.24 16.24
N GLU A 158 -4.96 12.64 16.90
CA GLU A 158 -4.88 13.98 17.48
C GLU A 158 -4.71 15.06 16.40
N GLN A 159 -5.70 15.94 16.31
CA GLN A 159 -5.64 17.10 15.43
C GLN A 159 -4.44 18.00 15.79
N GLY A 160 -3.72 18.47 14.79
CA GLY A 160 -2.55 19.31 14.97
C GLY A 160 -1.24 18.57 15.23
N LYS A 161 -1.28 17.21 15.28
CA LYS A 161 -0.07 16.37 15.33
C LYS A 161 0.20 15.71 14.00
N ILE A 162 1.46 15.34 13.75
CA ILE A 162 1.81 14.56 12.56
C ILE A 162 1.12 13.19 12.62
N ALA A 163 0.61 12.74 11.48
CA ALA A 163 -0.07 11.46 11.39
C ALA A 163 0.94 10.30 11.39
N ASN A 164 0.67 9.28 12.21
CA ASN A 164 1.46 8.05 12.20
C ASN A 164 0.76 6.96 11.40
N LEU A 165 1.43 6.45 10.37
CA LEU A 165 0.87 5.41 9.48
C LEU A 165 0.52 4.10 10.23
N LYS A 166 1.25 3.76 11.30
CA LYS A 166 0.91 2.59 12.11
C LYS A 166 -0.42 2.76 12.85
N ASP A 167 -0.68 3.97 13.35
CA ASP A 167 -1.93 4.23 14.06
C ASP A 167 -3.09 4.32 13.07
N ILE A 168 -2.88 4.91 11.90
CA ILE A 168 -3.85 4.85 10.79
C ILE A 168 -4.19 3.41 10.43
N ASN A 169 -3.19 2.53 10.26
CA ASN A 169 -3.41 1.13 9.93
C ASN A 169 -4.18 0.37 11.02
N LYS A 170 -3.91 0.64 12.30
CA LYS A 170 -4.71 0.09 13.41
C LYS A 170 -6.17 0.56 13.35
N CYS A 171 -6.40 1.81 13.01
CA CYS A 171 -7.75 2.35 12.83
C CYS A 171 -8.49 1.67 11.68
N VAL A 172 -7.80 1.44 10.54
CA VAL A 172 -8.34 0.69 9.41
C VAL A 172 -8.75 -0.73 9.82
N GLN A 173 -7.87 -1.44 10.54
CA GLN A 173 -8.16 -2.80 11.02
C GLN A 173 -9.39 -2.83 11.94
N LYS A 174 -9.51 -1.87 12.86
CA LYS A 174 -10.69 -1.75 13.74
C LYS A 174 -11.97 -1.49 12.95
N LEU A 175 -11.90 -0.62 11.94
CA LEU A 175 -13.04 -0.32 11.08
C LEU A 175 -13.48 -1.56 10.27
N GLU A 176 -12.54 -2.27 9.67
CA GLU A 176 -12.85 -3.51 8.92
C GLU A 176 -13.43 -4.60 9.84
N GLU A 177 -12.95 -4.70 11.08
CA GLU A 177 -13.49 -5.65 12.06
C GLU A 177 -14.92 -5.26 12.49
N GLU A 178 -15.24 -3.97 12.64
CA GLU A 178 -16.60 -3.49 12.86
C GLU A 178 -17.55 -3.93 11.74
N TYR A 179 -17.14 -3.74 10.47
CA TYR A 179 -17.93 -4.23 9.32
C TYR A 179 -18.12 -5.75 9.37
N ARG A 180 -17.05 -6.49 9.64
CA ARG A 180 -17.07 -7.97 9.70
C ARG A 180 -17.97 -8.48 10.81
N SER A 181 -17.89 -7.92 12.02
CA SER A 181 -18.68 -8.31 13.17
C SER A 181 -20.18 -8.07 12.93
N ASN A 182 -20.52 -7.05 12.15
CA ASN A 182 -21.89 -6.75 11.72
C ASN A 182 -22.36 -7.63 10.54
N GLY A 183 -21.48 -8.49 9.98
CA GLY A 183 -21.80 -9.43 8.91
C GLY A 183 -21.41 -8.97 7.52
N TYR A 184 -20.84 -7.79 7.36
CA TYR A 184 -20.38 -7.23 6.10
C TYR A 184 -18.96 -7.72 5.77
N ILE A 185 -18.82 -9.02 5.55
CA ILE A 185 -17.53 -9.71 5.39
C ILE A 185 -16.75 -9.35 4.12
N LEU A 186 -17.41 -8.71 3.15
CA LEU A 186 -16.79 -8.22 1.92
C LEU A 186 -16.33 -6.77 2.01
N ALA A 187 -16.72 -6.06 3.07
CA ALA A 187 -16.30 -4.69 3.26
C ALA A 187 -14.78 -4.58 3.47
N ARG A 188 -14.15 -3.65 2.78
CA ARG A 188 -12.70 -3.35 2.84
C ARG A 188 -12.47 -1.86 2.70
N VAL A 189 -11.45 -1.39 3.37
CA VAL A 189 -10.88 -0.08 3.09
C VAL A 189 -9.95 -0.22 1.88
N THR A 190 -10.29 0.44 0.78
CA THR A 190 -9.60 0.28 -0.50
C THR A 190 -8.51 1.30 -0.73
N ASP A 191 -8.64 2.46 -0.10
CA ASP A 191 -7.63 3.52 -0.16
C ASP A 191 -7.61 4.33 1.13
N VAL A 192 -6.41 4.69 1.57
CA VAL A 192 -6.17 5.60 2.68
C VAL A 192 -4.94 6.44 2.35
N HIS A 193 -5.14 7.74 2.24
CA HIS A 193 -4.03 8.66 2.02
C HIS A 193 -4.24 10.00 2.72
N MET A 194 -3.12 10.67 3.03
CA MET A 194 -3.12 12.02 3.59
C MET A 194 -2.98 13.04 2.46
N GLU A 195 -3.85 14.03 2.44
CA GLU A 195 -3.69 15.21 1.60
C GLU A 195 -2.73 16.21 2.26
N LYS A 196 -2.19 17.14 1.46
CA LYS A 196 -1.24 18.15 1.94
C LYS A 196 -1.83 19.10 2.99
N ASP A 197 -3.15 19.28 2.97
CA ASP A 197 -3.88 20.10 3.94
C ASP A 197 -4.13 19.39 5.28
N GLY A 198 -3.65 18.14 5.42
CA GLY A 198 -3.84 17.32 6.61
C GLY A 198 -5.16 16.55 6.65
N THR A 199 -5.91 16.51 5.55
CA THR A 199 -7.12 15.68 5.45
C THR A 199 -6.74 14.23 5.18
N LEU A 200 -7.17 13.32 6.06
CA LEU A 200 -7.08 11.87 5.85
C LEU A 200 -8.27 11.43 5.00
N LYS A 201 -8.02 11.03 3.76
CA LYS A 201 -9.04 10.44 2.88
C LYS A 201 -9.11 8.94 3.12
N VAL A 202 -10.33 8.43 3.29
CA VAL A 202 -10.60 7.01 3.52
C VAL A 202 -11.69 6.56 2.57
N ALA A 203 -11.36 5.65 1.65
CA ALA A 203 -12.30 5.05 0.72
C ALA A 203 -12.68 3.64 1.19
N VAL A 204 -13.97 3.39 1.33
CA VAL A 204 -14.53 2.10 1.74
C VAL A 204 -15.26 1.46 0.57
N ASN A 205 -15.02 0.17 0.34
CA ASN A 205 -15.82 -0.65 -0.54
C ASN A 205 -16.58 -1.69 0.30
N GLU A 206 -17.88 -1.58 0.37
CA GLU A 206 -18.74 -2.42 1.21
C GLU A 206 -19.14 -3.76 0.56
N GLY A 207 -18.74 -3.99 -0.70
CA GLY A 207 -19.02 -5.24 -1.42
C GLY A 207 -20.51 -5.37 -1.77
N ILE A 208 -20.92 -4.76 -2.88
CA ILE A 208 -22.33 -4.71 -3.32
C ILE A 208 -22.75 -6.02 -3.99
N VAL A 209 -23.99 -6.46 -3.71
CA VAL A 209 -24.63 -7.59 -4.39
C VAL A 209 -24.99 -7.20 -5.82
N GLU A 210 -24.31 -7.74 -6.82
CA GLU A 210 -24.58 -7.43 -8.23
C GLU A 210 -25.85 -8.13 -8.73
N GLY A 211 -26.22 -9.29 -8.16
CA GLY A 211 -27.41 -10.03 -8.53
C GLY A 211 -27.45 -11.43 -7.98
N PHE A 212 -28.52 -12.16 -8.34
CA PHE A 212 -28.77 -13.54 -7.93
C PHE A 212 -28.91 -14.43 -9.14
N LYS A 213 -28.41 -15.66 -9.03
CA LYS A 213 -28.65 -16.72 -10.02
C LYS A 213 -29.28 -17.90 -9.33
N VAL A 214 -30.54 -18.16 -9.65
CA VAL A 214 -31.30 -19.32 -9.15
C VAL A 214 -31.03 -20.53 -10.03
N LYS A 215 -30.73 -21.67 -9.43
CA LYS A 215 -30.55 -22.95 -10.14
C LYS A 215 -31.34 -24.07 -9.45
N GLY A 216 -31.89 -25.01 -10.25
CA GLY A 216 -32.60 -26.17 -9.73
C GLY A 216 -34.10 -25.97 -9.53
N ASN A 217 -34.63 -24.78 -9.78
CA ASN A 217 -36.08 -24.52 -9.74
C ASN A 217 -36.73 -25.00 -11.04
N VAL A 218 -37.59 -25.99 -10.92
CA VAL A 218 -38.31 -26.56 -12.10
C VAL A 218 -39.68 -25.91 -12.29
N LYS A 219 -40.41 -25.64 -11.21
CA LYS A 219 -41.77 -25.10 -11.24
C LYS A 219 -41.88 -23.67 -10.74
N THR A 220 -40.97 -23.24 -9.89
CA THR A 220 -40.98 -21.89 -9.27
C THR A 220 -40.16 -20.93 -10.11
N LYS A 221 -40.73 -19.79 -10.46
CA LYS A 221 -40.00 -18.72 -11.18
C LYS A 221 -38.95 -18.05 -10.28
N ASP A 222 -37.82 -17.65 -10.83
CA ASP A 222 -36.69 -17.04 -10.11
C ASP A 222 -37.12 -15.88 -9.22
N TYR A 223 -38.03 -15.02 -9.71
CA TYR A 223 -38.47 -13.84 -8.94
C TYR A 223 -39.18 -14.21 -7.63
N VAL A 224 -39.85 -15.37 -7.57
CA VAL A 224 -40.51 -15.84 -6.35
C VAL A 224 -39.49 -16.22 -5.30
N VAL A 225 -38.39 -16.87 -5.70
CA VAL A 225 -37.27 -17.20 -4.80
C VAL A 225 -36.55 -15.96 -4.34
N THR A 226 -36.19 -15.07 -5.27
CA THR A 226 -35.39 -13.87 -4.95
C THR A 226 -36.18 -12.84 -4.13
N ARG A 227 -37.51 -12.82 -4.26
CA ARG A 227 -38.38 -11.94 -3.47
C ARG A 227 -38.30 -12.24 -1.98
N GLU A 228 -38.15 -13.48 -1.59
CA GLU A 228 -38.11 -13.93 -0.18
C GLU A 228 -36.69 -13.76 0.43
N MET A 229 -35.69 -13.44 -0.40
CA MET A 229 -34.32 -13.24 0.08
C MET A 229 -34.19 -11.92 0.85
N LYS A 230 -33.44 -11.97 1.95
CA LYS A 230 -33.10 -10.77 2.76
C LYS A 230 -32.08 -9.88 2.07
N LEU A 231 -31.21 -10.48 1.22
CA LEU A 231 -30.27 -9.75 0.40
C LEU A 231 -30.97 -9.11 -0.80
N LYS A 232 -30.57 -7.89 -1.15
CA LYS A 232 -31.09 -7.19 -2.32
C LYS A 232 -29.97 -6.80 -3.26
N LYS A 233 -30.28 -6.78 -4.56
CA LYS A 233 -29.37 -6.28 -5.59
C LYS A 233 -29.09 -4.80 -5.35
N GLY A 234 -27.81 -4.40 -5.42
CA GLY A 234 -27.39 -3.02 -5.23
C GLY A 234 -27.12 -2.65 -3.77
N GLU A 235 -27.40 -3.55 -2.81
CA GLU A 235 -27.09 -3.34 -1.38
C GLU A 235 -25.80 -4.07 -0.99
N PRO A 236 -25.08 -3.61 0.06
CA PRO A 236 -23.92 -4.30 0.59
C PRO A 236 -24.23 -5.74 1.03
N PHE A 237 -23.34 -6.65 0.68
CA PHE A 237 -23.51 -8.06 1.05
C PHE A 237 -23.39 -8.26 2.56
N ASN A 238 -24.41 -8.88 3.15
CA ASN A 238 -24.40 -9.25 4.57
C ASN A 238 -24.51 -10.76 4.73
N ALA A 239 -23.49 -11.39 5.32
CA ALA A 239 -23.44 -12.85 5.51
C ALA A 239 -24.51 -13.36 6.48
N LYS A 240 -24.97 -12.55 7.46
CA LYS A 240 -26.07 -12.92 8.38
C LYS A 240 -27.40 -13.00 7.62
N ASP A 241 -27.65 -12.06 6.72
CA ASP A 241 -28.85 -12.02 5.89
C ASP A 241 -28.82 -13.10 4.79
N ALA A 242 -27.62 -13.36 4.23
CA ALA A 242 -27.44 -14.50 3.32
C ALA A 242 -27.84 -15.83 3.99
N ARG A 243 -27.34 -16.06 5.21
CA ARG A 243 -27.67 -17.26 5.97
C ARG A 243 -29.14 -17.36 6.30
N ARG A 244 -29.80 -16.26 6.69
CA ARG A 244 -31.25 -16.22 6.94
C ARG A 244 -32.07 -16.47 5.68
N SER A 245 -31.57 -16.11 4.51
CA SER A 245 -32.24 -16.34 3.23
C SER A 245 -32.17 -17.81 2.76
N MET A 246 -31.30 -18.63 3.39
CA MET A 246 -31.16 -20.05 3.10
C MET A 246 -31.94 -20.99 4.06
N GLN A 247 -32.55 -20.43 5.11
CA GLN A 247 -33.41 -21.15 6.06
C GLN A 247 -34.88 -21.05 5.65
#